data_a32a19364fa14b04ff39c15f85ec7ec4
#
_entry.id   a32a19364fa14b04ff39c15f85ec7ec4
#
_cell.length_a   1.000
_cell.length_b   1.000
_cell.length_c   1.000
_cell.angle_alpha   90.00
_cell.angle_beta   90.00
_cell.angle_gamma   90.00
#
_symmetry.space_group_name_H-M   'P 1'
#
loop_
_entity.id
_entity.type
_entity.pdbx_description
1 polymer ?
#
loop_
_entity_poly.entity_id
_entity_poly.type
_entity_poly.pdbx_seq_one_letter_code
_entity_poly.pdbx_strand_id
1 'polypeptide(L)'
;MKGTRDSGLRVMRAQSSSFDVARIVRELRTMVGVRARKAYQPHYEQVVLRLNPKGKPSVDLVIVRGKRLYMSRRDRPMPNNPSPFAMLLRKHLGNSRLVAVEQVGFDRVLILTFEHGGGRLKLAIELFRDGNVLLLDDEDVIIQPLTHAKYASRSLKRGEQYIPPPETVDPRGL
;
A
#
# COMPACT_ATOMS: atom_id res chain seq x y z
N MET A 1 14.73 -11.39 21.32
CA MET A 1 14.49 -11.35 20.85
C MET A 1 14.18 -11.23 20.23
N LYS A 2 14.17 -11.31 20.41
CA LYS A 2 13.83 -11.18 19.81
C LYS A 2 13.32 -11.10 19.04
N GLY A 3 13.24 -11.18 19.36
CA GLY A 3 12.60 -11.11 18.63
C GLY A 3 12.17 -11.25 18.16
N THR A 4 12.19 -11.36 18.43
CA THR A 4 11.71 -11.58 18.06
C THR A 4 10.93 -11.68 18.02
N ARG A 5 10.84 -11.73 18.36
CA ARG A 5 10.01 -11.83 18.31
C ARG A 5 9.34 -11.59 17.94
N ASP A 6 9.03 -11.67 17.79
CA ASP A 6 8.19 -11.62 17.31
C ASP A 6 7.86 -12.05 16.79
N SER A 7 8.25 -12.48 16.82
CA SER A 7 7.74 -13.07 16.21
C SER A 7 6.95 -13.76 16.21
N GLY A 8 6.97 -14.17 16.47
CA GLY A 8 6.16 -15.02 16.33
C GLY A 8 4.89 -14.91 16.42
N LEU A 9 4.33 -14.69 16.78
CA LEU A 9 3.27 -14.68 16.71
C LEU A 9 2.62 -14.08 15.94
N ARG A 10 2.96 -13.51 15.65
CA ARG A 10 2.43 -13.06 14.93
C ARG A 10 2.29 -13.44 14.04
N VAL A 11 2.77 -13.86 14.25
CA VAL A 11 2.70 -14.30 13.44
C VAL A 11 1.80 -15.04 13.09
N MET A 12 1.48 -15.57 13.61
CA MET A 12 0.56 -16.32 13.36
C MET A 12 -0.36 -15.84 12.41
N ARG A 13 -0.32 -14.79 12.04
CA ARG A 13 -1.20 -14.31 11.06
C ARG A 13 -0.46 -14.05 9.80
N ALA A 14 -0.60 -14.91 8.83
CA ALA A 14 -0.02 -14.70 7.54
C ALA A 14 -0.70 -13.57 6.79
N GLN A 15 -1.93 -13.22 7.14
CA GLN A 15 -2.69 -12.18 6.48
C GLN A 15 -3.22 -11.21 7.50
N SER A 16 -3.39 -9.96 7.07
CA SER A 16 -3.97 -8.95 7.92
C SER A 16 -5.46 -9.18 8.10
N SER A 17 -5.91 -9.09 9.32
CA SER A 17 -7.34 -9.10 9.61
C SER A 17 -7.89 -7.69 9.55
N SER A 18 -9.22 -7.55 9.56
CA SER A 18 -9.82 -6.22 9.62
C SER A 18 -9.38 -5.45 10.84
N PHE A 19 -9.16 -6.14 11.95
CA PHE A 19 -8.68 -5.48 13.15
C PHE A 19 -7.29 -4.89 12.94
N ASP A 20 -6.40 -5.66 12.30
CA ASP A 20 -5.06 -5.18 12.02
C ASP A 20 -5.09 -4.02 11.04
N VAL A 21 -5.96 -4.06 10.06
CA VAL A 21 -6.10 -2.98 9.09
C VAL A 21 -6.57 -1.71 9.78
N ALA A 22 -7.52 -1.82 10.70
CA ALA A 22 -8.01 -0.64 11.43
C ALA A 22 -6.88 0.04 12.20
N ARG A 23 -5.99 -0.76 12.78
CA ARG A 23 -4.87 -0.22 13.52
C ARG A 23 -3.89 0.51 12.61
N ILE A 24 -3.54 -0.09 11.48
CA ILE A 24 -2.61 0.56 10.56
C ILE A 24 -3.22 1.83 9.97
N VAL A 25 -4.53 1.85 9.77
CA VAL A 25 -5.20 3.06 9.30
C VAL A 25 -5.03 4.19 10.30
N ARG A 26 -5.21 3.91 11.60
CA ARG A 26 -5.00 4.93 12.62
C ARG A 26 -3.57 5.46 12.59
N GLU A 27 -2.60 4.56 12.46
CA GLU A 27 -1.20 4.98 12.38
C GLU A 27 -0.94 5.82 11.14
N LEU A 28 -1.46 5.38 9.99
CA LEU A 28 -1.27 6.11 8.75
C LEU A 28 -1.92 7.49 8.80
N ARG A 29 -3.05 7.61 9.49
CA ARG A 29 -3.71 8.91 9.57
C ARG A 29 -2.88 9.93 10.35
N THR A 30 -1.99 9.48 11.23
CA THR A 30 -1.07 10.39 11.89
C THR A 30 -0.01 10.92 10.92
N MET A 31 0.12 10.28 9.75
CA MET A 31 1.08 10.70 8.74
C MET A 31 0.48 11.61 7.68
N VAL A 32 -0.78 11.99 7.82
CA VAL A 32 -1.40 12.94 6.89
C VAL A 32 -0.61 14.25 6.93
N GLY A 33 -0.28 14.77 5.77
CA GLY A 33 0.57 15.95 5.62
C GLY A 33 2.02 15.63 5.36
N VAL A 34 2.44 14.39 5.56
CA VAL A 34 3.83 13.98 5.38
C VAL A 34 4.09 13.69 3.90
N ARG A 35 5.29 14.03 3.45
CA ARG A 35 5.65 13.82 2.05
C ARG A 35 6.18 12.42 1.81
N ALA A 36 5.81 11.85 0.68
CA ALA A 36 6.43 10.64 0.17
C ALA A 36 7.71 11.04 -0.56
N ARG A 37 8.76 10.24 -0.41
CA ARG A 37 10.04 10.58 -1.03
C ARG A 37 10.47 9.53 -2.02
N LYS A 38 10.65 8.31 -1.59
CA LYS A 38 11.16 7.25 -2.44
C LYS A 38 10.33 6.00 -2.27
N ALA A 39 10.44 5.13 -3.25
CA ALA A 39 9.79 3.82 -3.20
C ALA A 39 10.81 2.78 -3.60
N TYR A 40 10.66 1.60 -3.04
CA TYR A 40 11.56 0.48 -3.28
C TYR A 40 10.75 -0.79 -3.44
N GLN A 41 11.33 -1.76 -4.11
CA GLN A 41 10.71 -3.09 -4.21
C GLN A 41 11.80 -4.13 -3.93
N PRO A 42 12.11 -4.37 -2.62
CA PRO A 42 13.17 -5.32 -2.27
C PRO A 42 12.89 -6.74 -2.70
N HIS A 43 11.63 -7.07 -2.91
CA HIS A 43 11.19 -8.38 -3.31
C HIS A 43 9.97 -8.20 -4.21
N TYR A 44 9.72 -9.13 -5.13
CA TYR A 44 8.62 -8.93 -6.06
C TYR A 44 7.26 -8.80 -5.36
N GLU A 45 7.14 -9.30 -4.13
CA GLU A 45 5.91 -9.18 -3.35
C GLU A 45 5.95 -8.05 -2.33
N GLN A 46 7.02 -7.29 -2.26
CA GLN A 46 7.18 -6.30 -1.21
C GLN A 46 7.46 -4.93 -1.79
N VAL A 47 6.61 -3.98 -1.46
CA VAL A 47 6.78 -2.58 -1.86
C VAL A 47 6.98 -1.76 -0.61
N VAL A 48 7.96 -0.85 -0.65
CA VAL A 48 8.25 0.04 0.46
C VAL A 48 8.11 1.47 -0.03
N LEU A 49 7.27 2.24 0.65
CA LEU A 49 7.12 3.66 0.35
C LEU A 49 7.70 4.45 1.52
N ARG A 50 8.70 5.27 1.24
CA ARG A 50 9.38 6.05 2.28
C ARG A 50 8.70 7.39 2.46
N LEU A 51 8.34 7.68 3.71
CA LEU A 51 7.69 8.91 4.09
C LEU A 51 8.65 9.73 4.94
N ASN A 52 8.69 11.03 4.70
CA ASN A 52 9.62 11.91 5.40
C ASN A 52 8.87 12.94 6.24
N PRO A 53 8.60 12.64 7.51
CA PRO A 53 8.03 13.65 8.40
C PRO A 53 9.04 14.78 8.60
N LYS A 54 8.53 15.99 8.61
CA LYS A 54 9.40 17.16 8.73
C LYS A 54 10.09 17.15 10.08
N GLY A 55 11.42 17.24 10.05
CA GLY A 55 12.21 17.31 11.28
C GLY A 55 12.31 16.00 12.04
N LYS A 56 11.93 14.87 11.42
CA LYS A 56 11.97 13.58 12.07
C LYS A 56 12.57 12.54 11.13
N PRO A 57 13.02 11.41 11.66
CA PRO A 57 13.52 10.35 10.79
C PRO A 57 12.46 9.82 9.84
N SER A 58 12.93 9.28 8.74
CA SER A 58 12.05 8.65 7.76
C SER A 58 11.29 7.48 8.35
N VAL A 59 10.11 7.24 7.81
CA VAL A 59 9.27 6.10 8.16
C VAL A 59 8.95 5.37 6.87
N ASP A 60 9.14 4.06 6.88
CA ASP A 60 8.84 3.23 5.72
C ASP A 60 7.50 2.56 5.89
N LEU A 61 6.62 2.74 4.92
CA LEU A 61 5.41 1.95 4.83
C LEU A 61 5.76 0.71 4.04
N VAL A 62 5.71 -0.44 4.70
CA VAL A 62 6.09 -1.72 4.11
C VAL A 62 4.83 -2.49 3.76
N ILE A 63 4.68 -2.83 2.50
CA ILE A 63 3.52 -3.53 1.98
C ILE A 63 3.99 -4.89 1.49
N VAL A 64 3.53 -5.96 2.14
CA VAL A 64 3.80 -7.31 1.68
C VAL A 64 2.51 -7.81 1.03
N ARG A 65 2.56 -7.99 -0.26
CA ARG A 65 1.41 -8.24 -1.10
C ARG A 65 0.50 -9.30 -0.52
N GLY A 66 -0.75 -8.92 -0.27
CA GLY A 66 -1.77 -9.83 0.23
C GLY A 66 -1.58 -10.32 1.65
N LYS A 67 -0.49 -9.95 2.31
CA LYS A 67 -0.18 -10.53 3.61
C LYS A 67 -0.22 -9.53 4.75
N ARG A 68 0.44 -8.40 4.61
CA ARG A 68 0.47 -7.46 5.71
C ARG A 68 0.96 -6.10 5.25
N LEU A 69 0.77 -5.16 6.14
CA LEU A 69 1.11 -3.77 5.93
C LEU A 69 1.56 -3.25 7.29
N TYR A 70 2.70 -2.59 7.35
CA TYR A 70 3.16 -2.04 8.61
C TYR A 70 4.12 -0.89 8.37
N MET A 71 4.34 -0.09 9.40
CA MET A 71 5.28 1.02 9.33
C MET A 71 6.54 0.65 10.10
N SER A 72 7.67 1.01 9.53
CA SER A 72 8.97 0.67 10.09
C SER A 72 9.85 1.91 10.13
N ARG A 73 10.52 2.11 11.26
CA ARG A 73 11.51 3.17 11.40
C ARG A 73 12.92 2.64 11.36
N ARG A 74 13.07 1.35 11.09
CA ARG A 74 14.39 0.77 11.01
C ARG A 74 15.08 1.11 9.73
N ASP A 75 16.37 1.38 9.83
CA ASP A 75 17.23 1.40 8.67
C ASP A 75 17.39 0.00 8.16
N ARG A 76 17.23 -0.17 6.87
CA ARG A 76 17.46 -1.44 6.21
C ARG A 76 18.07 -1.20 4.85
N PRO A 77 18.91 -2.12 4.39
CA PRO A 77 19.46 -1.95 3.05
C PRO A 77 18.35 -2.01 2.02
N MET A 78 18.44 -1.15 1.03
CA MET A 78 17.50 -1.12 -0.07
C MET A 78 18.23 -1.40 -1.37
N PRO A 79 17.54 -1.97 -2.36
CA PRO A 79 18.19 -2.24 -3.64
C PRO A 79 18.71 -0.94 -4.27
N ASN A 80 19.86 -1.02 -4.89
CA ASN A 80 20.41 0.13 -5.60
C ASN A 80 19.60 0.46 -6.84
N ASN A 81 19.07 -0.56 -7.51
CA ASN A 81 18.32 -0.37 -8.73
C ASN A 81 16.86 -0.60 -8.45
N PRO A 82 16.05 0.46 -8.49
CA PRO A 82 14.61 0.28 -8.25
C PRO A 82 13.96 -0.49 -9.40
N SER A 83 12.96 -1.28 -9.04
CA SER A 83 12.16 -1.98 -10.06
C SER A 83 11.37 -0.99 -10.90
N PRO A 84 10.84 -1.41 -12.04
CA PRO A 84 9.99 -0.52 -12.83
C PRO A 84 8.81 0.02 -12.03
N PHE A 85 8.19 -0.81 -11.20
CA PHE A 85 7.07 -0.34 -10.37
C PHE A 85 7.53 0.70 -9.35
N ALA A 86 8.67 0.46 -8.69
CA ALA A 86 9.21 1.42 -7.74
C ALA A 86 9.58 2.73 -8.42
N MET A 87 10.14 2.67 -9.62
CA MET A 87 10.46 3.88 -10.36
C MET A 87 9.20 4.65 -10.72
N LEU A 88 8.16 3.94 -11.09
CA LEU A 88 6.90 4.59 -11.41
C LEU A 88 6.32 5.28 -10.19
N LEU A 89 6.37 4.63 -9.04
CA LEU A 89 5.90 5.27 -7.81
C LEU A 89 6.71 6.51 -7.48
N ARG A 90 8.02 6.45 -7.65
CA ARG A 90 8.87 7.63 -7.42
C ARG A 90 8.52 8.77 -8.36
N LYS A 91 8.28 8.43 -9.62
CA LYS A 91 7.95 9.45 -10.62
C LYS A 91 6.65 10.15 -10.27
N HIS A 92 5.65 9.40 -9.87
CA HIS A 92 4.31 9.95 -9.66
C HIS A 92 4.06 10.45 -8.25
N LEU A 93 4.66 9.83 -7.24
CA LEU A 93 4.37 10.15 -5.85
C LEU A 93 5.50 10.92 -5.16
N GLY A 94 6.67 11.02 -5.77
CA GLY A 94 7.80 11.72 -5.15
C GLY A 94 7.44 13.17 -4.85
N ASN A 95 7.68 13.58 -3.60
CA ASN A 95 7.38 14.92 -3.09
C ASN A 95 5.90 15.22 -2.97
N SER A 96 5.03 14.23 -3.17
CA SER A 96 3.61 14.42 -2.92
C SER A 96 3.32 14.26 -1.43
N ARG A 97 2.21 14.82 -1.00
CA ARG A 97 1.81 14.77 0.40
C ARG A 97 0.65 13.82 0.57
N LEU A 98 0.72 13.00 1.61
CA LEU A 98 -0.40 12.15 1.97
C LEU A 98 -1.52 13.04 2.52
N VAL A 99 -2.71 12.99 1.92
CA VAL A 99 -3.81 13.85 2.34
C VAL A 99 -5.00 13.06 2.86
N ALA A 100 -5.13 11.78 2.55
CA ALA A 100 -6.27 10.99 3.02
C ALA A 100 -5.92 9.52 3.08
N VAL A 101 -6.53 8.81 4.02
CA VAL A 101 -6.42 7.36 4.17
C VAL A 101 -7.82 6.82 4.37
N GLU A 102 -8.26 5.90 3.52
CA GLU A 102 -9.61 5.35 3.57
C GLU A 102 -9.57 3.83 3.51
N GLN A 103 -10.54 3.20 4.16
CA GLN A 103 -10.75 1.76 4.06
C GLN A 103 -12.00 1.50 3.23
N VAL A 104 -11.89 0.56 2.30
CA VAL A 104 -13.03 0.18 1.47
C VAL A 104 -13.00 -1.35 1.33
N GLY A 105 -14.06 -1.90 0.71
CA GLY A 105 -14.09 -3.33 0.40
C GLY A 105 -14.02 -4.21 1.63
N PHE A 106 -14.92 -4.04 2.60
CA PHE A 106 -14.91 -4.77 3.86
C PHE A 106 -13.63 -4.52 4.65
N ASP A 107 -13.10 -3.30 4.54
CA ASP A 107 -11.88 -2.91 5.26
C ASP A 107 -10.66 -3.71 4.84
N ARG A 108 -10.71 -4.31 3.67
CA ARG A 108 -9.58 -5.08 3.16
C ARG A 108 -8.80 -4.34 2.11
N VAL A 109 -9.22 -3.13 1.76
CA VAL A 109 -8.52 -2.30 0.80
C VAL A 109 -8.27 -0.95 1.44
N LEU A 110 -7.04 -0.49 1.37
CA LEU A 110 -6.68 0.86 1.80
C LEU A 110 -6.45 1.72 0.57
N ILE A 111 -7.02 2.92 0.61
CA ILE A 111 -6.78 3.91 -0.44
C ILE A 111 -6.05 5.08 0.21
N LEU A 112 -4.82 5.31 -0.22
CA LEU A 112 -4.02 6.44 0.22
C LEU A 112 -4.04 7.48 -0.88
N THR A 113 -4.47 8.69 -0.55
CA THR A 113 -4.53 9.78 -1.52
C THR A 113 -3.35 10.71 -1.28
N PHE A 114 -2.64 11.03 -2.36
CA PHE A 114 -1.48 11.92 -2.35
C PHE A 114 -1.75 13.12 -3.23
N GLU A 115 -1.18 14.26 -2.85
CA GLU A 115 -1.41 15.50 -3.58
C GLU A 115 -0.08 16.20 -3.85
N HIS A 116 0.07 16.70 -5.06
CA HIS A 116 1.24 17.48 -5.45
C HIS A 116 0.83 18.44 -6.56
N GLY A 117 1.10 19.73 -6.33
CA GLY A 117 0.85 20.72 -7.38
C GLY A 117 -0.59 20.80 -7.83
N GLY A 118 -1.53 20.53 -6.94
CA GLY A 118 -2.94 20.58 -7.27
C GLY A 118 -3.49 19.32 -7.89
N GLY A 119 -2.63 18.37 -8.21
CA GLY A 119 -3.07 17.07 -8.73
C GLY A 119 -3.09 16.02 -7.64
N ARG A 120 -3.93 15.02 -7.81
CA ARG A 120 -4.07 13.94 -6.84
C ARG A 120 -3.88 12.59 -7.50
N LEU A 121 -3.22 11.71 -6.77
CA LEU A 121 -3.06 10.32 -7.15
C LEU A 121 -3.40 9.46 -5.95
N LYS A 122 -3.75 8.22 -6.21
CA LYS A 122 -4.14 7.31 -5.16
C LYS A 122 -3.33 6.04 -5.25
N LEU A 123 -3.07 5.45 -4.09
CA LEU A 123 -2.44 4.14 -4.00
C LEU A 123 -3.44 3.21 -3.35
N ALA A 124 -3.90 2.21 -4.09
CA ALA A 124 -4.83 1.21 -3.58
C ALA A 124 -4.03 -0.02 -3.15
N ILE A 125 -4.22 -0.43 -1.90
CA ILE A 125 -3.49 -1.56 -1.34
C ILE A 125 -4.52 -2.61 -0.97
N GLU A 126 -4.49 -3.73 -1.69
CA GLU A 126 -5.43 -4.83 -1.45
C GLU A 126 -4.80 -5.87 -0.56
N LEU A 127 -5.42 -6.11 0.59
CA LEU A 127 -4.88 -6.96 1.64
C LEU A 127 -5.69 -8.24 1.78
N PHE A 128 -6.04 -8.85 0.66
CA PHE A 128 -6.77 -10.11 0.68
C PHE A 128 -6.26 -11.00 -0.44
N ARG A 129 -6.40 -12.30 -0.27
CA ARG A 129 -5.93 -13.28 -1.25
C ARG A 129 -4.47 -13.02 -1.59
N ASP A 130 -4.16 -12.96 -2.88
CA ASP A 130 -2.81 -12.66 -3.30
C ASP A 130 -2.48 -11.17 -3.18
N GLY A 131 -3.53 -10.35 -3.07
CA GLY A 131 -3.32 -8.92 -2.88
C GLY A 131 -2.81 -8.22 -4.12
N ASN A 132 -2.73 -6.90 -4.01
CA ASN A 132 -2.19 -6.08 -5.09
C ASN A 132 -1.87 -4.70 -4.55
N VAL A 133 -1.11 -3.95 -5.29
CA VAL A 133 -0.84 -2.55 -5.03
C VAL A 133 -1.02 -1.84 -6.36
N LEU A 134 -1.90 -0.84 -6.39
CA LEU A 134 -2.23 -0.19 -7.65
C LEU A 134 -2.07 1.32 -7.53
N LEU A 135 -1.42 1.92 -8.50
CA LEU A 135 -1.39 3.37 -8.60
C LEU A 135 -2.55 3.80 -9.49
N LEU A 136 -3.37 4.71 -8.96
CA LEU A 136 -4.57 5.21 -9.63
C LEU A 136 -4.46 6.71 -9.82
N ASP A 137 -5.14 7.22 -10.85
CA ASP A 137 -5.28 8.66 -10.98
C ASP A 137 -6.47 9.15 -10.13
N ASP A 138 -6.78 10.43 -10.22
CA ASP A 138 -7.82 11.04 -9.41
C ASP A 138 -9.21 10.54 -9.75
N GLU A 139 -9.38 9.94 -10.92
CA GLU A 139 -10.65 9.37 -11.34
C GLU A 139 -10.68 7.86 -11.18
N ASP A 140 -9.73 7.32 -10.42
CA ASP A 140 -9.60 5.90 -10.12
C ASP A 140 -9.31 5.04 -11.33
N VAL A 141 -8.72 5.62 -12.37
CA VAL A 141 -8.22 4.84 -13.49
C VAL A 141 -6.86 4.29 -13.13
N ILE A 142 -6.64 3.02 -13.39
CA ILE A 142 -5.39 2.35 -13.01
C ILE A 142 -4.26 2.84 -13.91
N ILE A 143 -3.26 3.47 -13.29
CA ILE A 143 -2.04 3.84 -13.99
C ILE A 143 -1.14 2.62 -14.12
N GLN A 144 -0.98 1.88 -13.04
CA GLN A 144 -0.17 0.67 -13.06
C GLN A 144 -0.48 -0.19 -11.84
N PRO A 145 -0.80 -1.47 -12.02
CA PRO A 145 -0.87 -2.40 -10.88
C PRO A 145 0.52 -3.01 -10.65
N LEU A 146 0.77 -3.47 -9.43
CA LEU A 146 1.96 -4.23 -9.15
C LEU A 146 1.96 -5.52 -9.95
N THR A 147 0.80 -6.16 -10.03
CA THR A 147 0.62 -7.32 -10.87
C THR A 147 -0.71 -7.23 -11.60
N HIS A 148 -0.72 -7.58 -12.87
CA HIS A 148 -1.96 -7.60 -13.63
C HIS A 148 -2.78 -8.80 -13.18
N ALA A 149 -4.11 -8.58 -13.06
CA ALA A 149 -5.00 -9.63 -12.62
C ALA A 149 -6.36 -9.46 -13.27
N LYS A 150 -7.03 -10.57 -13.49
CA LYS A 150 -8.37 -10.54 -14.04
C LYS A 150 -9.26 -11.47 -13.22
N TYR A 151 -10.36 -10.93 -12.75
CA TYR A 151 -11.36 -11.67 -11.98
C TYR A 151 -12.67 -11.65 -12.74
N ALA A 152 -13.62 -12.43 -12.26
CA ALA A 152 -14.92 -12.49 -12.92
C ALA A 152 -15.59 -11.12 -12.98
N SER A 153 -15.42 -10.31 -11.96
CA SER A 153 -16.15 -9.04 -11.83
C SER A 153 -15.28 -7.82 -12.05
N ARG A 154 -13.97 -7.98 -12.21
CA ARG A 154 -13.13 -6.79 -12.38
C ARG A 154 -11.79 -7.17 -13.00
N SER A 155 -11.16 -6.18 -13.61
CA SER A 155 -9.90 -6.35 -14.28
C SER A 155 -8.91 -5.31 -13.73
N LEU A 156 -7.76 -5.78 -13.26
CA LEU A 156 -6.75 -4.92 -12.66
C LEU A 156 -5.60 -4.78 -13.63
N LYS A 157 -5.75 -3.87 -14.58
CA LYS A 157 -4.68 -3.59 -15.54
C LYS A 157 -4.73 -2.12 -15.94
N ARG A 158 -3.67 -1.67 -16.55
CA ARG A 158 -3.51 -0.27 -16.93
C ARG A 158 -4.67 0.20 -17.78
N GLY A 159 -5.15 1.40 -17.46
CA GLY A 159 -6.21 2.03 -18.22
C GLY A 159 -7.60 1.61 -17.82
N GLU A 160 -7.75 0.61 -16.99
CA GLU A 160 -9.05 0.17 -16.52
C GLU A 160 -9.50 0.96 -15.32
N GLN A 161 -10.79 1.09 -15.17
CA GLN A 161 -11.36 1.72 -13.98
C GLN A 161 -11.16 0.80 -12.79
N TYR A 162 -10.62 1.33 -11.70
CA TYR A 162 -10.44 0.53 -10.51
C TYR A 162 -11.78 0.32 -9.83
N ILE A 163 -12.10 -0.93 -9.56
CA ILE A 163 -13.33 -1.31 -8.87
C ILE A 163 -12.89 -2.11 -7.65
N PRO A 164 -13.21 -1.65 -6.43
CA PRO A 164 -12.89 -2.44 -5.24
C PRO A 164 -13.63 -3.77 -5.27
N PRO A 165 -13.15 -4.76 -4.51
CA PRO A 165 -13.87 -6.03 -4.43
C PRO A 165 -15.27 -5.80 -3.88
N PRO A 166 -16.23 -6.65 -4.26
CA PRO A 166 -17.61 -6.49 -3.81
C PRO A 166 -17.71 -6.60 -2.30
N GLU A 167 -18.53 -5.73 -1.71
CA GLU A 167 -18.76 -5.78 -0.28
C GLU A 167 -19.52 -7.02 0.15
N THR A 168 -20.26 -7.58 -0.75
CA THR A 168 -21.09 -8.75 -0.45
C THR A 168 -20.38 -10.04 -0.80
N VAL A 169 -19.06 -10.02 -0.81
CA VAL A 169 -18.31 -11.23 -1.06
C VAL A 169 -18.68 -12.29 -0.04
N ASP A 170 -18.89 -13.50 -0.52
CA ASP A 170 -19.18 -14.60 0.33
C ASP A 170 -18.02 -14.82 1.29
N PRO A 171 -18.29 -14.88 2.60
CA PRO A 171 -17.19 -15.06 3.56
C PRO A 171 -16.45 -16.35 3.39
N ARG A 172 -16.99 -17.29 2.65
CA ARG A 172 -16.25 -18.50 2.35
C ARG A 172 -15.27 -18.33 1.21
N GLY A 173 -15.04 -17.10 0.82
CA GLY A 173 -14.06 -16.82 -0.19
C GLY A 173 -14.56 -16.98 -1.60
N LEU A 174 -15.80 -16.97 -1.75
CA LEU A 174 -16.39 -17.15 -3.07
C LEU A 174 -16.54 -15.85 -3.78
#